data_c924192fa79c0edac5314198a37830f3
#
_entry.id   c924192fa79c0edac5314198a37830f3
#
_cell.length_a   1.000
_cell.length_b   1.000
_cell.length_c   1.000
_cell.angle_alpha   90.00
_cell.angle_beta   90.00
_cell.angle_gamma   90.00
#
_symmetry.space_group_name_H-M   'P 1'
#
loop_
_entity.id
_entity.type
_entity.pdbx_description
1 polymer ?
#
loop_
_entity_poly.entity_id
_entity_poly.type
_entity_poly.pdbx_seq_one_letter_code
_entity_poly.pdbx_strand_id
1 'polypeptide(L)'
;MSILRKVAIAIALFSLFGVSSLYASPVPDAISGLDEHRVVNVLDDVLVFWDQSKDLSLRRQRRAWIRMVENKHRDYFEKAVYRGADDSQRRAILDQFLLRIPWQITAIRVFNQTAPELVERGLLDFKSRFPEYSQERDIYIAPSMFMFDGSVRPVQNEEGIPDTLCLGGDVLADYSAEQFQMVIAHELFHLYHFGFLMRDTSPAEFRTGHMPLIIEGMAVAGTEMIYPYLRTSAYLHFSDDQLAAQEVELMFSSRRFLTLLADGSAPERYESWFTNTADPTVPQRGGYLLGYEVAKRVLATYTMEQMVRLTPAQLREHVEEQLLEMSSDQIIVLASGN
;
A
#
# COMPACT_ATOMS: atom_id res chain seq x y z
N MET A 1 0.37 -29.32 -11.37
CA MET A 1 0.31 -27.96 -11.98
C MET A 1 -0.64 -27.04 -11.20
N SER A 2 -0.56 -26.94 -9.87
CA SER A 2 -1.54 -26.17 -9.07
C SER A 2 -0.95 -25.35 -7.92
N ILE A 3 0.34 -25.35 -7.68
CA ILE A 3 0.97 -24.68 -6.52
C ILE A 3 1.61 -23.33 -6.88
N LEU A 4 1.91 -23.09 -8.16
CA LEU A 4 2.58 -21.87 -8.63
C LEU A 4 1.65 -20.66 -8.81
N ARG A 5 0.33 -20.79 -8.61
CA ARG A 5 -0.64 -19.71 -8.81
C ARG A 5 -0.96 -18.87 -7.56
N LYS A 6 -0.46 -19.24 -6.38
CA LYS A 6 -0.80 -18.53 -5.12
C LYS A 6 0.23 -17.49 -4.64
N VAL A 7 1.30 -17.24 -5.40
CA VAL A 7 2.38 -16.29 -5.03
C VAL A 7 2.43 -15.07 -5.96
N ALA A 8 1.50 -14.94 -6.91
CA ALA A 8 1.40 -13.77 -7.78
C ALA A 8 0.57 -12.66 -7.11
N ILE A 9 1.12 -12.03 -6.08
CA ILE A 9 0.55 -10.82 -5.48
C ILE A 9 1.40 -9.63 -5.95
N ALA A 10 0.75 -8.74 -6.67
CA ALA A 10 1.15 -7.37 -7.00
C ALA A 10 2.57 -7.20 -7.55
N ILE A 11 2.80 -7.61 -8.79
CA ILE A 11 3.90 -7.05 -9.60
C ILE A 11 3.29 -5.93 -10.44
N ALA A 12 3.34 -4.69 -9.95
CA ALA A 12 3.14 -3.52 -10.77
C ALA A 12 4.41 -3.29 -11.61
N LEU A 13 4.37 -3.69 -12.87
CA LEU A 13 5.33 -3.27 -13.88
C LEU A 13 4.96 -1.86 -14.33
N PHE A 14 5.75 -0.86 -13.94
CA PHE A 14 5.77 0.44 -14.59
C PHE A 14 7.17 0.72 -15.10
N SER A 15 7.33 0.78 -16.41
CA SER A 15 8.47 1.38 -17.09
C SER A 15 7.98 2.56 -17.95
N LEU A 16 8.76 3.66 -17.88
CA LEU A 16 8.87 4.79 -18.80
C LEU A 16 7.81 5.91 -18.69
N PHE A 17 8.22 7.03 -18.11
CA PHE A 17 8.46 8.30 -18.81
C PHE A 17 9.13 9.29 -17.85
N GLY A 18 10.31 9.78 -18.25
CA GLY A 18 11.01 10.82 -17.52
C GLY A 18 10.36 12.18 -17.74
N VAL A 19 10.22 12.94 -16.65
CA VAL A 19 10.12 14.41 -16.69
C VAL A 19 10.98 14.98 -15.57
N SER A 20 11.83 15.88 -15.97
CA SER A 20 12.86 16.55 -15.18
C SER A 20 12.30 17.49 -14.12
N SER A 21 12.92 17.40 -12.94
CA SER A 21 13.30 18.45 -11.99
C SER A 21 12.59 19.81 -12.06
N LEU A 22 12.06 20.22 -10.90
CA LEU A 22 12.30 21.52 -10.23
C LEU A 22 11.37 21.65 -9.01
N TYR A 23 11.96 21.74 -7.85
CA TYR A 23 11.66 22.55 -6.67
C TYR A 23 12.23 21.88 -5.41
N ALA A 24 13.46 22.21 -5.12
CA ALA A 24 13.98 22.07 -3.76
C ALA A 24 13.55 23.32 -2.98
N SER A 25 12.59 23.21 -2.10
CA SER A 25 12.38 24.19 -1.05
C SER A 25 13.34 23.89 0.09
N PRO A 26 13.92 24.90 0.76
CA PRO A 26 14.85 24.69 1.87
C PRO A 26 14.12 23.98 3.02
N VAL A 27 14.75 22.91 3.54
CA VAL A 27 14.33 22.19 4.74
C VAL A 27 14.37 23.18 5.93
N PRO A 28 13.32 23.35 6.71
CA PRO A 28 13.38 24.10 7.96
C PRO A 28 14.32 23.38 8.94
N ASP A 29 15.13 24.14 9.66
CA ASP A 29 16.01 23.65 10.72
C ASP A 29 15.23 22.79 11.72
N ALA A 30 15.86 21.70 12.15
CA ALA A 30 15.39 20.62 13.00
C ALA A 30 14.29 21.02 14.00
N ILE A 31 13.07 20.51 13.78
CA ILE A 31 12.01 20.51 14.78
C ILE A 31 12.30 19.33 15.71
N SER A 32 12.66 19.65 16.96
CA SER A 32 12.79 18.68 18.06
C SER A 32 11.40 18.06 18.32
N GLY A 33 11.19 16.81 17.93
CA GLY A 33 9.92 16.10 18.09
C GLY A 33 9.79 14.81 17.28
N LEU A 34 10.84 14.40 16.57
CA LEU A 34 10.87 13.17 15.77
C LEU A 34 11.37 11.93 16.53
N ASP A 35 11.57 12.03 17.86
CA ASP A 35 12.07 10.91 18.68
C ASP A 35 11.08 9.74 18.84
N GLU A 36 9.88 9.85 18.27
CA GLU A 36 8.83 8.85 18.42
C GLU A 36 8.88 7.69 17.38
N HIS A 37 9.61 7.87 16.28
CA HIS A 37 9.75 6.83 15.25
C HIS A 37 11.22 6.51 15.00
N ARG A 38 11.56 5.23 15.07
CA ARG A 38 12.86 4.77 14.62
C ARG A 38 12.77 4.23 13.20
N VAL A 39 13.53 4.81 12.27
CA VAL A 39 13.70 4.25 10.93
C VAL A 39 14.72 3.12 10.98
N VAL A 40 14.27 1.91 10.71
CA VAL A 40 15.11 0.71 10.60
C VAL A 40 15.47 0.49 9.14
N ASN A 41 16.67 0.91 8.76
CA ASN A 41 17.13 0.78 7.37
C ASN A 41 17.86 -0.55 7.15
N VAL A 42 17.15 -1.55 6.64
CA VAL A 42 17.68 -2.88 6.33
C VAL A 42 18.51 -2.89 5.03
N LEU A 43 18.32 -1.88 4.16
CA LEU A 43 19.03 -1.83 2.88
C LEU A 43 20.55 -1.69 3.05
N ASP A 44 21.02 -1.13 4.16
CA ASP A 44 22.46 -1.10 4.47
C ASP A 44 23.06 -2.51 4.53
N ASP A 45 22.39 -3.42 5.23
CA ASP A 45 22.81 -4.83 5.32
C ASP A 45 22.68 -5.55 3.97
N VAL A 46 21.68 -5.21 3.15
CA VAL A 46 21.50 -5.73 1.79
C VAL A 46 22.67 -5.32 0.88
N LEU A 47 23.09 -4.07 0.95
CA LEU A 47 24.21 -3.57 0.15
C LEU A 47 25.54 -4.24 0.56
N VAL A 48 25.77 -4.40 1.88
CA VAL A 48 26.94 -5.14 2.39
C VAL A 48 26.90 -6.61 1.97
N PHE A 49 25.74 -7.24 2.08
CA PHE A 49 25.55 -8.62 1.60
C PHE A 49 25.89 -8.75 0.11
N TRP A 50 25.34 -7.86 -0.71
CA TRP A 50 25.57 -7.90 -2.15
C TRP A 50 27.04 -7.76 -2.52
N ASP A 51 27.72 -6.76 -1.98
CA ASP A 51 29.12 -6.49 -2.28
C ASP A 51 30.03 -7.67 -1.90
N GLN A 52 29.66 -8.46 -0.86
CA GLN A 52 30.41 -9.64 -0.43
C GLN A 52 29.99 -10.95 -1.11
N SER A 53 28.85 -10.99 -1.77
CA SER A 53 28.28 -12.27 -2.22
C SER A 53 27.94 -12.35 -3.71
N LYS A 54 27.98 -11.25 -4.45
CA LYS A 54 27.54 -11.17 -5.86
C LYS A 54 28.21 -12.22 -6.77
N ASP A 55 29.47 -12.57 -6.51
CA ASP A 55 30.24 -13.52 -7.31
C ASP A 55 30.13 -14.98 -6.77
N LEU A 56 29.32 -15.22 -5.75
CA LEU A 56 29.11 -16.54 -5.19
C LEU A 56 28.02 -17.31 -5.95
N SER A 57 28.06 -18.65 -5.87
CA SER A 57 26.94 -19.46 -6.35
C SER A 57 25.66 -19.16 -5.56
N LEU A 58 24.48 -19.32 -6.17
CA LEU A 58 23.16 -19.07 -5.55
C LEU A 58 23.02 -19.78 -4.19
N ARG A 59 23.51 -21.02 -4.05
CA ARG A 59 23.53 -21.73 -2.76
C ARG A 59 24.35 -21.01 -1.69
N ARG A 60 25.47 -20.38 -2.06
CA ARG A 60 26.32 -19.63 -1.13
C ARG A 60 25.71 -18.26 -0.84
N GLN A 61 25.10 -17.62 -1.83
CA GLN A 61 24.36 -16.37 -1.65
C GLN A 61 23.22 -16.54 -0.66
N ARG A 62 22.40 -17.59 -0.78
CA ARG A 62 21.33 -17.88 0.21
C ARG A 62 21.85 -17.96 1.65
N ARG A 63 22.96 -18.70 1.86
CA ARG A 63 23.55 -18.82 3.20
C ARG A 63 24.11 -17.49 3.72
N ALA A 64 24.68 -16.69 2.85
CA ALA A 64 25.18 -15.37 3.20
C ALA A 64 24.00 -14.44 3.54
N TRP A 65 22.93 -14.44 2.74
CA TRP A 65 21.71 -13.67 2.98
C TRP A 65 21.12 -13.98 4.36
N ILE A 66 20.83 -15.24 4.65
CA ILE A 66 20.25 -15.65 5.94
C ILE A 66 21.11 -15.15 7.10
N ARG A 67 22.43 -15.26 6.99
CA ARG A 67 23.35 -14.85 8.07
C ARG A 67 23.47 -13.33 8.20
N MET A 68 23.56 -12.61 7.09
CA MET A 68 23.95 -11.18 7.06
C MET A 68 22.75 -10.24 7.12
N VAL A 69 21.58 -10.67 6.65
CA VAL A 69 20.39 -9.85 6.54
C VAL A 69 19.25 -10.45 7.36
N GLU A 70 18.77 -11.64 7.01
CA GLU A 70 17.54 -12.21 7.56
C GLU A 70 17.63 -12.47 9.08
N ASN A 71 18.73 -13.05 9.57
CA ASN A 71 18.90 -13.30 11.01
C ASN A 71 18.99 -12.02 11.87
N LYS A 72 19.41 -10.89 11.28
CA LYS A 72 19.46 -9.61 11.99
C LYS A 72 18.07 -8.96 12.09
N HIS A 73 17.21 -9.22 11.12
CA HIS A 73 15.90 -8.60 10.98
C HIS A 73 14.80 -9.67 10.93
N ARG A 74 14.92 -10.71 11.77
CA ARG A 74 14.10 -11.91 11.72
C ARG A 74 12.61 -11.61 11.74
N ASP A 75 12.15 -10.80 12.69
CA ASP A 75 10.73 -10.51 12.87
C ASP A 75 10.14 -9.83 11.62
N TYR A 76 10.89 -8.92 10.99
CA TYR A 76 10.49 -8.32 9.74
C TYR A 76 10.28 -9.39 8.64
N PHE A 77 11.27 -10.25 8.41
CA PHE A 77 11.13 -11.26 7.35
C PHE A 77 10.06 -12.29 7.65
N GLU A 78 9.94 -12.76 8.88
CA GLU A 78 8.93 -13.74 9.25
C GLU A 78 7.52 -13.18 9.20
N LYS A 79 7.29 -11.99 9.75
CA LYS A 79 5.96 -11.41 9.91
C LYS A 79 5.51 -10.54 8.73
N ALA A 80 6.41 -9.80 8.08
CA ALA A 80 6.06 -8.93 6.96
C ALA A 80 6.21 -9.60 5.59
N VAL A 81 7.29 -10.36 5.37
CA VAL A 81 7.63 -10.91 4.06
C VAL A 81 7.09 -12.32 3.90
N TYR A 82 7.49 -13.26 4.76
CA TYR A 82 7.15 -14.67 4.57
C TYR A 82 5.74 -15.05 5.03
N ARG A 83 5.19 -14.39 6.04
CA ARG A 83 3.78 -14.49 6.46
C ARG A 83 3.25 -15.94 6.53
N GLY A 84 3.96 -16.82 7.21
CA GLY A 84 3.56 -18.21 7.37
C GLY A 84 3.91 -19.14 6.19
N ALA A 85 4.69 -18.65 5.22
CA ALA A 85 5.24 -19.50 4.16
C ALA A 85 6.08 -20.64 4.76
N ASP A 86 5.95 -21.84 4.20
CA ASP A 86 6.80 -22.97 4.56
C ASP A 86 8.24 -22.82 4.04
N ASP A 87 9.15 -23.68 4.47
CA ASP A 87 10.58 -23.61 4.10
C ASP A 87 10.81 -23.69 2.58
N SER A 88 9.96 -24.39 1.85
CA SER A 88 10.07 -24.51 0.39
C SER A 88 9.65 -23.20 -0.28
N GLN A 89 8.56 -22.61 0.19
CA GLN A 89 8.05 -21.32 -0.28
C GLN A 89 9.03 -20.19 0.05
N ARG A 90 9.54 -20.13 1.30
CA ARG A 90 10.56 -19.14 1.70
C ARG A 90 11.81 -19.23 0.81
N ARG A 91 12.26 -20.44 0.53
CA ARG A 91 13.40 -20.68 -0.38
C ARG A 91 13.10 -20.19 -1.79
N ALA A 92 11.91 -20.45 -2.31
CA ALA A 92 11.52 -20.03 -3.64
C ALA A 92 11.45 -18.50 -3.75
N ILE A 93 10.89 -17.82 -2.73
CA ILE A 93 10.84 -16.35 -2.63
C ILE A 93 12.26 -15.78 -2.63
N LEU A 94 13.13 -16.30 -1.76
CA LEU A 94 14.52 -15.84 -1.67
C LEU A 94 15.30 -16.09 -2.97
N ASP A 95 15.12 -17.23 -3.62
CA ASP A 95 15.78 -17.53 -4.89
C ASP A 95 15.37 -16.55 -5.99
N GLN A 96 14.09 -16.24 -6.10
CA GLN A 96 13.59 -15.25 -7.05
C GLN A 96 14.16 -13.85 -6.76
N PHE A 97 14.21 -13.45 -5.52
CA PHE A 97 14.83 -12.19 -5.11
C PHE A 97 16.31 -12.14 -5.50
N LEU A 98 17.10 -13.17 -5.15
CA LEU A 98 18.52 -13.23 -5.46
C LEU A 98 18.81 -13.24 -6.96
N LEU A 99 17.91 -13.76 -7.78
CA LEU A 99 18.02 -13.73 -9.24
C LEU A 99 17.66 -12.34 -9.83
N ARG A 100 16.83 -11.56 -9.15
CA ARG A 100 16.37 -10.22 -9.63
C ARG A 100 17.23 -9.09 -9.10
N ILE A 101 17.75 -9.17 -7.87
CA ILE A 101 18.49 -8.08 -7.23
C ILE A 101 19.67 -7.54 -8.06
N PRO A 102 20.40 -8.33 -8.89
CA PRO A 102 21.48 -7.80 -9.74
C PRO A 102 21.03 -6.65 -10.64
N TRP A 103 19.78 -6.65 -11.06
CA TRP A 103 19.20 -5.65 -11.95
C TRP A 103 18.77 -4.39 -11.21
N GLN A 104 18.49 -4.51 -9.91
CA GLN A 104 17.97 -3.45 -9.05
C GLN A 104 19.00 -2.81 -8.11
N ILE A 105 20.13 -3.48 -7.89
CA ILE A 105 21.09 -3.06 -6.84
C ILE A 105 21.59 -1.62 -6.98
N THR A 106 21.74 -1.14 -8.21
CA THR A 106 22.18 0.24 -8.45
C THR A 106 21.09 1.23 -8.03
N ALA A 107 19.84 0.97 -8.39
CA ALA A 107 18.70 1.79 -7.97
C ALA A 107 18.51 1.74 -6.45
N ILE A 108 18.59 0.54 -5.84
CA ILE A 108 18.54 0.36 -4.38
C ILE A 108 19.64 1.18 -3.68
N ARG A 109 20.85 1.22 -4.22
CA ARG A 109 21.99 1.99 -3.64
C ARG A 109 21.72 3.49 -3.67
N VAL A 110 21.15 4.01 -4.75
CA VAL A 110 20.77 5.43 -4.86
C VAL A 110 19.60 5.73 -3.91
N PHE A 111 18.57 4.90 -3.93
CA PHE A 111 17.40 5.03 -3.06
C PHE A 111 17.78 5.03 -1.57
N ASN A 112 18.67 4.12 -1.17
CA ASN A 112 19.13 3.99 0.22
C ASN A 112 19.74 5.29 0.78
N GLN A 113 20.31 6.16 -0.07
CA GLN A 113 20.91 7.42 0.36
C GLN A 113 19.88 8.49 0.68
N THR A 114 18.70 8.44 0.09
CA THR A 114 17.67 9.47 0.19
C THR A 114 16.42 9.02 0.93
N ALA A 115 16.17 7.72 0.99
CA ALA A 115 14.92 7.18 1.56
C ALA A 115 14.68 7.58 3.02
N PRO A 116 15.67 7.59 3.95
CA PRO A 116 15.43 8.02 5.33
C PRO A 116 14.93 9.46 5.42
N GLU A 117 15.55 10.40 4.68
CA GLU A 117 15.13 11.82 4.66
C GLU A 117 13.72 11.97 4.07
N LEU A 118 13.40 11.22 3.02
CA LEU A 118 12.07 11.23 2.42
C LEU A 118 11.01 10.66 3.38
N VAL A 119 11.34 9.66 4.19
CA VAL A 119 10.44 9.13 5.22
C VAL A 119 10.17 10.18 6.29
N GLU A 120 11.22 10.86 6.80
CA GLU A 120 11.07 11.93 7.78
C GLU A 120 10.18 13.06 7.23
N ARG A 121 10.38 13.47 5.98
CA ARG A 121 9.55 14.47 5.34
C ARG A 121 8.08 14.01 5.22
N GLY A 122 7.84 12.77 4.78
CA GLY A 122 6.48 12.22 4.69
C GLY A 122 5.76 12.17 6.05
N LEU A 123 6.49 11.85 7.12
CA LEU A 123 5.98 11.93 8.48
C LEU A 123 5.58 13.36 8.89
N LEU A 124 6.41 14.34 8.58
CA LEU A 124 6.12 15.76 8.86
C LEU A 124 4.89 16.23 8.09
N ASP A 125 4.81 15.93 6.79
CA ASP A 125 3.67 16.28 5.95
C ASP A 125 2.39 15.62 6.49
N PHE A 126 2.47 14.34 6.88
CA PHE A 126 1.35 13.60 7.46
C PHE A 126 0.88 14.19 8.79
N LYS A 127 1.80 14.43 9.74
CA LYS A 127 1.49 15.04 11.05
C LYS A 127 0.93 16.46 10.92
N SER A 128 1.37 17.22 9.93
CA SER A 128 0.82 18.54 9.64
C SER A 128 -0.66 18.49 9.28
N ARG A 129 -1.09 17.44 8.56
CA ARG A 129 -2.50 17.28 8.15
C ARG A 129 -3.33 16.52 9.20
N PHE A 130 -2.71 15.54 9.88
CA PHE A 130 -3.33 14.69 10.90
C PHE A 130 -2.56 14.82 12.24
N PRO A 131 -2.73 15.92 12.97
CA PRO A 131 -1.94 16.21 14.18
C PRO A 131 -2.23 15.24 15.34
N GLU A 132 -3.34 14.51 15.30
CA GLU A 132 -3.67 13.47 16.27
C GLU A 132 -2.89 12.16 16.06
N TYR A 133 -2.17 12.04 14.95
CA TYR A 133 -1.33 10.87 14.70
C TYR A 133 -0.16 10.84 15.68
N SER A 134 -0.13 9.83 16.53
CA SER A 134 0.85 9.66 17.61
C SER A 134 1.34 8.21 17.70
N GLN A 135 1.66 7.58 16.58
CA GLN A 135 2.13 6.21 16.62
C GLN A 135 3.64 6.15 16.87
N GLU A 136 4.03 5.46 17.93
CA GLU A 136 5.42 5.23 18.37
C GLU A 136 5.91 3.85 17.87
N ARG A 137 5.98 3.64 16.56
CA ARG A 137 6.41 2.36 15.99
C ARG A 137 7.54 2.55 15.01
N ASP A 138 8.40 1.53 14.91
CA ASP A 138 9.47 1.51 13.92
C ASP A 138 8.90 1.54 12.50
N ILE A 139 9.61 2.23 11.60
CA ILE A 139 9.36 2.22 10.15
C ILE A 139 10.50 1.44 9.51
N TYR A 140 10.19 0.41 8.76
CA TYR A 140 11.18 -0.38 8.06
C TYR A 140 11.34 0.08 6.61
N ILE A 141 12.57 0.41 6.22
CA ILE A 141 13.00 0.52 4.82
C ILE A 141 13.77 -0.76 4.51
N ALA A 142 13.13 -1.71 3.86
CA ALA A 142 13.66 -3.07 3.75
C ALA A 142 13.26 -3.73 2.42
N PRO A 143 13.94 -4.78 1.97
CA PRO A 143 13.49 -5.49 0.79
C PRO A 143 12.19 -6.24 1.08
N SER A 144 11.19 -6.02 0.22
CA SER A 144 9.92 -6.75 0.24
C SER A 144 9.98 -8.09 -0.52
N MET A 145 11.12 -8.46 -1.07
CA MET A 145 11.28 -9.54 -2.03
C MET A 145 10.43 -9.33 -3.30
N PHE A 146 10.25 -8.07 -3.71
CA PHE A 146 9.39 -7.60 -4.81
C PHE A 146 7.90 -7.94 -4.65
N MET A 147 7.40 -8.01 -3.42
CA MET A 147 6.02 -8.35 -3.13
C MET A 147 5.12 -7.15 -2.84
N PHE A 148 5.67 -6.04 -2.36
CA PHE A 148 4.95 -4.80 -2.07
C PHE A 148 5.89 -3.59 -2.13
N ASP A 149 5.34 -2.43 -2.41
CA ASP A 149 6.00 -1.12 -2.33
C ASP A 149 5.87 -0.52 -0.92
N GLY A 150 4.66 -0.36 -0.42
CA GLY A 150 4.34 -0.03 0.96
C GLY A 150 3.37 -1.04 1.55
N SER A 151 3.38 -1.22 2.86
CA SER A 151 2.37 -2.01 3.56
C SER A 151 2.47 -1.84 5.07
N VAL A 152 1.33 -1.82 5.75
CA VAL A 152 1.28 -1.94 7.21
C VAL A 152 1.23 -3.40 7.61
N ARG A 153 2.15 -3.83 8.48
CA ARG A 153 2.34 -5.23 8.88
C ARG A 153 2.42 -5.39 10.40
N PRO A 154 2.05 -6.56 10.96
CA PRO A 154 2.14 -6.85 12.39
C PRO A 154 3.57 -7.31 12.77
N VAL A 155 4.57 -6.43 12.68
CA VAL A 155 5.97 -6.79 12.93
C VAL A 155 6.30 -6.74 14.41
N GLN A 156 5.80 -5.73 15.11
CA GLN A 156 6.22 -5.43 16.49
C GLN A 156 5.28 -5.97 17.57
N ASN A 157 4.20 -6.66 17.19
CA ASN A 157 3.30 -7.31 18.16
C ASN A 157 3.09 -8.79 17.83
N GLU A 158 2.60 -9.52 18.82
CA GLU A 158 2.27 -10.95 18.69
C GLU A 158 0.78 -11.19 18.42
N GLU A 159 -0.05 -10.16 18.44
CA GLU A 159 -1.50 -10.24 18.28
C GLU A 159 -1.91 -10.30 16.80
N GLY A 160 -0.97 -10.05 15.89
CA GLY A 160 -1.22 -10.02 14.46
C GLY A 160 -1.92 -8.74 13.97
N ILE A 161 -1.97 -7.71 14.82
CA ILE A 161 -2.53 -6.40 14.48
C ILE A 161 -1.52 -5.61 13.66
N PRO A 162 -1.88 -5.10 12.46
CA PRO A 162 -0.98 -4.26 11.67
C PRO A 162 -0.55 -3.02 12.45
N ASP A 163 0.75 -2.88 12.72
CA ASP A 163 1.31 -1.86 13.61
C ASP A 163 2.60 -1.18 13.09
N THR A 164 3.13 -1.67 11.99
CA THR A 164 4.46 -1.27 11.51
C THR A 164 4.40 -0.92 10.03
N LEU A 165 4.87 0.28 9.67
CA LEU A 165 5.05 0.66 8.28
C LEU A 165 6.27 -0.05 7.70
N CYS A 166 6.05 -0.82 6.63
CA CYS A 166 7.07 -1.54 5.90
C CYS A 166 7.16 -0.99 4.47
N LEU A 167 8.29 -0.41 4.12
CA LEU A 167 8.57 0.18 2.82
C LEU A 167 9.49 -0.75 2.03
N GLY A 168 9.00 -1.29 0.92
CA GLY A 168 9.68 -2.25 0.05
C GLY A 168 10.74 -1.58 -0.83
N GLY A 169 11.95 -1.37 -0.28
CA GLY A 169 13.00 -0.60 -0.93
C GLY A 169 13.49 -1.18 -2.27
N ASP A 170 13.27 -2.46 -2.51
CA ASP A 170 13.55 -3.14 -3.77
C ASP A 170 12.52 -2.82 -4.88
N VAL A 171 11.33 -2.38 -4.52
CA VAL A 171 10.28 -1.89 -5.42
C VAL A 171 10.35 -0.37 -5.52
N LEU A 172 10.42 0.31 -4.38
CA LEU A 172 10.40 1.77 -4.29
C LEU A 172 11.64 2.45 -4.90
N ALA A 173 12.74 1.71 -5.07
CA ALA A 173 13.94 2.21 -5.74
C ALA A 173 13.71 2.68 -7.20
N ASP A 174 12.62 2.23 -7.83
CA ASP A 174 12.23 2.66 -9.18
C ASP A 174 11.24 3.85 -9.17
N TYR A 175 10.79 4.30 -7.99
CA TYR A 175 9.81 5.38 -7.85
C TYR A 175 10.50 6.75 -7.83
N SER A 176 9.80 7.77 -8.33
CA SER A 176 10.19 9.15 -8.08
C SER A 176 9.99 9.50 -6.60
N ALA A 177 10.67 10.57 -6.14
CA ALA A 177 10.47 11.06 -4.77
C ALA A 177 9.00 11.41 -4.47
N GLU A 178 8.26 11.97 -5.46
CA GLU A 178 6.83 12.26 -5.33
C GLU A 178 5.99 10.99 -5.17
N GLN A 179 6.23 9.97 -6.01
CA GLN A 179 5.55 8.68 -5.87
C GLN A 179 5.83 8.02 -4.52
N PHE A 180 7.07 8.10 -4.06
CA PHE A 180 7.45 7.56 -2.75
C PHE A 180 6.73 8.30 -1.62
N GLN A 181 6.64 9.64 -1.68
CA GLN A 181 5.88 10.43 -0.69
C GLN A 181 4.39 10.03 -0.66
N MET A 182 3.79 9.75 -1.81
CA MET A 182 2.40 9.27 -1.86
C MET A 182 2.23 7.90 -1.21
N VAL A 183 3.17 6.96 -1.43
CA VAL A 183 3.16 5.66 -0.75
C VAL A 183 3.27 5.84 0.76
N ILE A 184 4.19 6.68 1.24
CA ILE A 184 4.33 6.96 2.67
C ILE A 184 3.03 7.51 3.25
N ALA A 185 2.43 8.51 2.61
CA ALA A 185 1.19 9.13 3.07
C ALA A 185 0.03 8.13 3.13
N HIS A 186 -0.11 7.28 2.10
CA HIS A 186 -1.11 6.23 2.02
C HIS A 186 -0.97 5.21 3.17
N GLU A 187 0.22 4.71 3.38
CA GLU A 187 0.49 3.70 4.41
C GLU A 187 0.41 4.30 5.84
N LEU A 188 0.86 5.53 6.03
CA LEU A 188 0.67 6.24 7.31
C LEU A 188 -0.81 6.46 7.60
N PHE A 189 -1.64 6.67 6.57
CA PHE A 189 -3.08 6.77 6.76
C PHE A 189 -3.68 5.45 7.25
N HIS A 190 -3.23 4.31 6.73
CA HIS A 190 -3.64 3.02 7.26
C HIS A 190 -3.28 2.87 8.74
N LEU A 191 -2.06 3.22 9.15
CA LEU A 191 -1.67 3.20 10.57
C LEU A 191 -2.55 4.10 11.43
N TYR A 192 -2.83 5.32 10.97
CA TYR A 192 -3.71 6.27 11.64
C TYR A 192 -5.12 5.71 11.80
N HIS A 193 -5.71 5.21 10.72
CA HIS A 193 -7.05 4.64 10.72
C HIS A 193 -7.14 3.38 11.59
N PHE A 194 -6.18 2.47 11.48
CA PHE A 194 -6.14 1.25 12.30
C PHE A 194 -6.03 1.55 13.80
N GLY A 195 -5.38 2.63 14.18
CA GLY A 195 -5.34 3.09 15.57
C GLY A 195 -6.71 3.32 16.19
N PHE A 196 -7.74 3.63 15.39
CA PHE A 196 -9.13 3.74 15.83
C PHE A 196 -9.90 2.44 15.58
N LEU A 197 -9.81 1.91 14.37
CA LEU A 197 -10.62 0.81 13.87
C LEU A 197 -10.38 -0.50 14.63
N MET A 198 -9.12 -0.78 15.01
CA MET A 198 -8.75 -2.06 15.66
C MET A 198 -9.16 -2.17 17.12
N ARG A 199 -9.58 -1.07 17.75
CA ARG A 199 -9.92 -1.08 19.19
C ARG A 199 -11.11 -1.97 19.52
N ASP A 200 -12.10 -1.99 18.60
CA ASP A 200 -13.41 -2.62 18.84
C ASP A 200 -13.85 -3.54 17.69
N THR A 201 -12.96 -3.89 16.76
CA THR A 201 -13.28 -4.65 15.54
C THR A 201 -12.81 -6.09 15.65
N SER A 202 -13.71 -7.03 15.42
CA SER A 202 -13.34 -8.45 15.34
C SER A 202 -12.63 -8.79 14.03
N PRO A 203 -11.72 -9.77 14.00
CA PRO A 203 -11.07 -10.21 12.75
C PRO A 203 -12.06 -10.65 11.65
N ALA A 204 -13.27 -11.08 12.02
CA ALA A 204 -14.30 -11.48 11.07
C ALA A 204 -14.87 -10.29 10.29
N GLU A 205 -14.96 -9.11 10.90
CA GLU A 205 -15.48 -7.90 10.26
C GLU A 205 -14.55 -7.38 9.17
N PHE A 206 -13.22 -7.57 9.33
CA PHE A 206 -12.24 -7.22 8.27
C PHE A 206 -12.32 -8.11 7.03
N ARG A 207 -12.98 -9.28 7.13
CA ARG A 207 -13.08 -10.23 6.01
C ARG A 207 -14.25 -9.94 5.07
N THR A 208 -15.04 -8.91 5.33
CA THR A 208 -16.11 -8.48 4.43
C THR A 208 -15.55 -7.55 3.36
N GLY A 209 -16.04 -7.62 2.12
CA GLY A 209 -15.54 -6.78 1.02
C GLY A 209 -15.72 -5.27 1.23
N HIS A 210 -16.62 -4.86 2.13
CA HIS A 210 -16.80 -3.46 2.51
C HIS A 210 -15.53 -2.86 3.11
N MET A 211 -14.87 -3.61 4.00
CA MET A 211 -13.73 -3.11 4.75
C MET A 211 -12.52 -2.79 3.86
N PRO A 212 -11.99 -3.70 3.00
CA PRO A 212 -10.90 -3.32 2.12
C PRO A 212 -11.30 -2.17 1.19
N LEU A 213 -12.54 -2.10 0.70
CA LEU A 213 -12.98 -1.01 -0.15
C LEU A 213 -12.85 0.34 0.52
N ILE A 214 -13.43 0.49 1.72
CA ILE A 214 -13.43 1.78 2.41
C ILE A 214 -12.07 2.12 3.02
N ILE A 215 -11.31 1.13 3.50
CA ILE A 215 -9.98 1.34 4.07
C ILE A 215 -9.02 1.88 3.00
N GLU A 216 -8.98 1.26 1.81
CA GLU A 216 -8.16 1.73 0.70
C GLU A 216 -8.65 3.08 0.16
N GLY A 217 -9.97 3.25 0.03
CA GLY A 217 -10.55 4.51 -0.44
C GLY A 217 -10.23 5.69 0.48
N MET A 218 -10.31 5.49 1.79
CA MET A 218 -9.94 6.50 2.77
C MET A 218 -8.44 6.83 2.75
N ALA A 219 -7.58 5.84 2.52
CA ALA A 219 -6.14 6.07 2.42
C ALA A 219 -5.79 6.89 1.16
N VAL A 220 -6.43 6.63 0.02
CA VAL A 220 -6.30 7.46 -1.19
C VAL A 220 -6.79 8.89 -0.93
N ALA A 221 -7.98 9.06 -0.32
CA ALA A 221 -8.52 10.38 0.01
C ALA A 221 -7.65 11.13 1.04
N GLY A 222 -7.10 10.42 2.02
CA GLY A 222 -6.14 10.96 2.99
C GLY A 222 -4.86 11.45 2.32
N THR A 223 -4.34 10.72 1.35
CA THR A 223 -3.17 11.11 0.54
C THR A 223 -3.46 12.39 -0.26
N GLU A 224 -4.64 12.49 -0.89
CA GLU A 224 -5.09 13.71 -1.57
C GLU A 224 -5.14 14.92 -0.63
N MET A 225 -5.59 14.74 0.60
CA MET A 225 -5.64 15.82 1.60
C MET A 225 -4.25 16.33 2.00
N ILE A 226 -3.23 15.51 1.91
CA ILE A 226 -1.83 15.89 2.19
C ILE A 226 -1.22 16.59 0.98
N TYR A 227 -1.50 16.09 -0.24
CA TYR A 227 -0.91 16.57 -1.50
C TYR A 227 -1.99 17.04 -2.51
N PRO A 228 -2.84 18.03 -2.18
CA PRO A 228 -4.06 18.36 -2.95
C PRO A 228 -3.81 18.92 -4.36
N TYR A 229 -2.56 19.10 -4.74
CA TYR A 229 -2.15 19.67 -6.03
C TYR A 229 -1.84 18.61 -7.11
N LEU A 230 -1.88 17.33 -6.75
CA LEU A 230 -1.63 16.24 -7.69
C LEU A 230 -2.94 15.83 -8.40
N ARG A 231 -2.77 15.06 -9.48
CA ARG A 231 -3.93 14.51 -10.22
C ARG A 231 -4.43 13.24 -9.56
N THR A 232 -5.72 12.95 -9.71
CA THR A 232 -6.34 11.72 -9.17
C THR A 232 -5.62 10.45 -9.62
N SER A 233 -5.15 10.41 -10.89
CA SER A 233 -4.35 9.28 -11.40
C SER A 233 -3.07 9.04 -10.59
N ALA A 234 -2.45 10.09 -10.05
CA ALA A 234 -1.24 9.97 -9.21
C ALA A 234 -1.54 9.30 -7.88
N TYR A 235 -2.62 9.69 -7.18
CA TYR A 235 -3.02 9.08 -5.89
C TYR A 235 -3.38 7.60 -6.03
N LEU A 236 -3.96 7.22 -7.16
CA LEU A 236 -4.36 5.85 -7.48
C LEU A 236 -3.21 5.00 -8.05
N HIS A 237 -2.07 5.62 -8.36
CA HIS A 237 -0.99 5.01 -9.12
C HIS A 237 -1.50 4.40 -10.45
N PHE A 238 -2.35 5.16 -11.17
CA PHE A 238 -2.89 4.83 -12.47
C PHE A 238 -2.25 5.69 -13.57
N SER A 239 -2.24 5.19 -14.80
CA SER A 239 -2.08 6.08 -15.94
C SER A 239 -3.37 6.89 -16.17
N ASP A 240 -3.27 8.05 -16.83
CA ASP A 240 -4.44 8.86 -17.15
C ASP A 240 -5.46 8.07 -18.01
N ASP A 241 -4.98 7.23 -18.93
CA ASP A 241 -5.85 6.37 -19.76
C ASP A 241 -6.55 5.29 -18.92
N GLN A 242 -5.84 4.71 -17.94
CA GLN A 242 -6.43 3.73 -17.04
C GLN A 242 -7.51 4.37 -16.16
N LEU A 243 -7.26 5.56 -15.62
CA LEU A 243 -8.25 6.31 -14.84
C LEU A 243 -9.49 6.61 -15.68
N ALA A 244 -9.32 7.21 -16.87
CA ALA A 244 -10.43 7.54 -17.75
C ALA A 244 -11.27 6.31 -18.14
N ALA A 245 -10.63 5.18 -18.44
CA ALA A 245 -11.33 3.94 -18.72
C ALA A 245 -12.16 3.43 -17.53
N GLN A 246 -11.61 3.51 -16.33
CA GLN A 246 -12.31 3.04 -15.13
C GLN A 246 -13.42 4.00 -14.68
N GLU A 247 -13.27 5.30 -14.89
CA GLU A 247 -14.32 6.29 -14.62
C GLU A 247 -15.57 6.01 -15.48
N VAL A 248 -15.40 5.67 -16.76
CA VAL A 248 -16.51 5.25 -17.63
C VAL A 248 -17.23 4.01 -17.11
N GLU A 249 -16.50 3.09 -16.51
CA GLU A 249 -17.03 1.82 -15.98
C GLU A 249 -17.51 1.90 -14.52
N LEU A 250 -17.41 3.07 -13.87
CA LEU A 250 -17.63 3.22 -12.43
C LEU A 250 -19.02 2.74 -11.98
N MET A 251 -20.08 3.06 -12.73
CA MET A 251 -21.44 2.61 -12.45
C MET A 251 -21.54 1.07 -12.52
N PHE A 252 -20.96 0.45 -13.53
CA PHE A 252 -20.97 -1.02 -13.68
C PHE A 252 -20.13 -1.68 -12.59
N SER A 253 -18.99 -1.09 -12.26
CA SER A 253 -18.13 -1.53 -11.17
C SER A 253 -18.87 -1.49 -9.83
N SER A 254 -19.64 -0.43 -9.56
CA SER A 254 -20.46 -0.30 -8.33
C SER A 254 -21.50 -1.41 -8.24
N ARG A 255 -22.26 -1.68 -9.32
CA ARG A 255 -23.25 -2.78 -9.37
C ARG A 255 -22.63 -4.14 -9.13
N ARG A 256 -21.50 -4.40 -9.76
CA ARG A 256 -20.79 -5.68 -9.63
C ARG A 256 -20.28 -5.88 -8.23
N PHE A 257 -19.69 -4.84 -7.62
CA PHE A 257 -19.20 -4.92 -6.25
C PHE A 257 -20.35 -5.13 -5.27
N LEU A 258 -21.49 -4.43 -5.42
CA LEU A 258 -22.71 -4.66 -4.64
C LEU A 258 -23.20 -6.12 -4.75
N THR A 259 -23.19 -6.69 -5.95
CA THR A 259 -23.56 -8.11 -6.14
C THR A 259 -22.63 -9.03 -5.36
N LEU A 260 -21.33 -8.77 -5.37
CA LEU A 260 -20.36 -9.55 -4.58
C LEU A 260 -20.64 -9.44 -3.07
N LEU A 261 -20.96 -8.24 -2.59
CA LEU A 261 -21.29 -8.01 -1.18
C LEU A 261 -22.56 -8.79 -0.78
N ALA A 262 -23.61 -8.77 -1.60
CA ALA A 262 -24.87 -9.46 -1.36
C ALA A 262 -24.73 -10.99 -1.38
N ASP A 263 -23.87 -11.52 -2.23
CA ASP A 263 -23.62 -12.97 -2.34
C ASP A 263 -22.83 -13.54 -1.16
N GLY A 264 -22.32 -12.71 -0.26
CA GLY A 264 -21.41 -13.14 0.82
C GLY A 264 -20.15 -13.81 0.29
N SER A 265 -19.67 -13.34 -0.86
CA SER A 265 -18.55 -13.94 -1.60
C SER A 265 -17.31 -14.14 -0.74
N ALA A 266 -16.56 -15.20 -1.02
CA ALA A 266 -15.32 -15.50 -0.32
C ALA A 266 -14.29 -14.37 -0.48
N PRO A 267 -13.45 -14.11 0.55
CA PRO A 267 -12.45 -13.04 0.52
C PRO A 267 -11.59 -13.00 -0.74
N GLU A 268 -11.29 -14.16 -1.34
CA GLU A 268 -10.48 -14.27 -2.56
C GLU A 268 -11.10 -13.54 -3.77
N ARG A 269 -12.41 -13.33 -3.78
CA ARG A 269 -13.09 -12.58 -4.85
C ARG A 269 -12.92 -11.08 -4.70
N TYR A 270 -12.81 -10.57 -3.48
CA TYR A 270 -12.54 -9.15 -3.24
C TYR A 270 -11.08 -8.80 -3.54
N GLU A 271 -10.13 -9.71 -3.25
CA GLU A 271 -8.71 -9.50 -3.51
C GLU A 271 -8.44 -9.15 -4.97
N SER A 272 -9.19 -9.74 -5.91
CA SER A 272 -9.04 -9.45 -7.34
C SER A 272 -9.29 -7.98 -7.70
N TRP A 273 -10.07 -7.24 -6.90
CA TRP A 273 -10.35 -5.82 -7.10
C TRP A 273 -9.20 -4.90 -6.70
N PHE A 274 -8.30 -5.39 -5.83
CA PHE A 274 -7.16 -4.62 -5.31
C PHE A 274 -5.82 -5.05 -5.90
N THR A 275 -5.84 -5.99 -6.83
CA THR A 275 -4.63 -6.53 -7.46
C THR A 275 -4.72 -6.41 -8.99
N ASN A 276 -3.57 -6.61 -9.66
CA ASN A 276 -3.56 -6.84 -11.09
C ASN A 276 -4.08 -8.25 -11.36
N THR A 277 -5.31 -8.36 -11.81
CA THR A 277 -5.98 -9.64 -12.10
C THR A 277 -5.92 -9.97 -13.59
N ALA A 278 -5.90 -11.28 -13.90
CA ALA A 278 -6.10 -11.76 -15.27
C ALA A 278 -7.59 -11.91 -15.64
N ASP A 279 -8.51 -11.67 -14.70
CA ASP A 279 -9.95 -11.68 -14.96
C ASP A 279 -10.35 -10.40 -15.69
N PRO A 280 -10.71 -10.47 -16.99
CA PRO A 280 -11.06 -9.29 -17.78
C PRO A 280 -12.36 -8.63 -17.32
N THR A 281 -13.09 -9.28 -16.43
CA THR A 281 -14.35 -8.76 -15.92
C THR A 281 -14.18 -7.91 -14.66
N VAL A 282 -12.99 -7.89 -14.06
CA VAL A 282 -12.65 -7.06 -12.91
C VAL A 282 -11.66 -5.99 -13.35
N PRO A 283 -11.97 -4.68 -13.17
CA PRO A 283 -10.99 -3.63 -13.46
C PRO A 283 -9.72 -3.82 -12.63
N GLN A 284 -8.57 -3.74 -13.29
CA GLN A 284 -7.29 -3.88 -12.57
C GLN A 284 -7.17 -2.81 -11.49
N ARG A 285 -7.00 -3.24 -10.23
CA ARG A 285 -6.96 -2.35 -9.07
C ARG A 285 -8.20 -1.43 -8.95
N GLY A 286 -9.33 -1.82 -9.56
CA GLY A 286 -10.56 -1.01 -9.59
C GLY A 286 -11.17 -0.72 -8.23
N GLY A 287 -10.85 -1.53 -7.23
CA GLY A 287 -11.26 -1.31 -5.83
C GLY A 287 -10.70 -0.02 -5.23
N TYR A 288 -9.52 0.43 -5.67
CA TYR A 288 -8.94 1.71 -5.22
C TYR A 288 -9.76 2.91 -5.71
N LEU A 289 -10.09 2.97 -7.00
CA LEU A 289 -10.94 4.05 -7.54
C LEU A 289 -12.34 3.99 -6.94
N LEU A 290 -12.94 2.80 -6.90
CA LEU A 290 -14.29 2.63 -6.36
C LEU A 290 -14.36 3.03 -4.89
N GLY A 291 -13.39 2.60 -4.08
CA GLY A 291 -13.27 2.98 -2.67
C GLY A 291 -13.03 4.47 -2.47
N TYR A 292 -12.18 5.08 -3.31
CA TYR A 292 -11.92 6.52 -3.27
C TYR A 292 -13.19 7.33 -3.57
N GLU A 293 -13.97 6.95 -4.58
CA GLU A 293 -15.23 7.63 -4.89
C GLU A 293 -16.27 7.46 -3.78
N VAL A 294 -16.35 6.28 -3.15
CA VAL A 294 -17.17 6.07 -1.94
C VAL A 294 -16.70 6.97 -0.81
N ALA A 295 -15.40 6.98 -0.51
CA ALA A 295 -14.84 7.80 0.56
C ALA A 295 -15.11 9.31 0.35
N LYS A 296 -14.97 9.82 -0.87
CA LYS A 296 -15.28 11.23 -1.21
C LYS A 296 -16.74 11.58 -0.96
N ARG A 297 -17.67 10.69 -1.29
CA ARG A 297 -19.11 10.91 -1.05
C ARG A 297 -19.42 10.93 0.45
N VAL A 298 -18.81 10.05 1.24
CA VAL A 298 -18.94 10.06 2.71
C VAL A 298 -18.34 11.33 3.30
N LEU A 299 -17.20 11.80 2.79
CA LEU A 299 -16.56 13.07 3.19
C LEU A 299 -17.37 14.31 2.88
N ALA A 300 -18.39 14.25 2.04
CA ALA A 300 -19.35 15.34 1.89
C ALA A 300 -20.21 15.57 3.15
N THR A 301 -20.33 14.56 4.02
CA THR A 301 -21.11 14.60 5.27
C THR A 301 -20.24 14.63 6.52
N TYR A 302 -19.09 13.94 6.48
CA TYR A 302 -18.18 13.79 7.61
C TYR A 302 -16.84 14.46 7.32
N THR A 303 -16.14 14.95 8.37
CA THR A 303 -14.71 15.22 8.24
C THR A 303 -13.92 13.90 8.24
N MET A 304 -12.67 13.92 7.78
CA MET A 304 -11.82 12.71 7.82
C MET A 304 -11.61 12.24 9.28
N GLU A 305 -11.43 13.18 10.20
CA GLU A 305 -11.26 12.91 11.64
C GLU A 305 -12.52 12.27 12.28
N GLN A 306 -13.70 12.56 11.75
CA GLN A 306 -14.93 11.87 12.13
C GLN A 306 -15.02 10.48 11.48
N MET A 307 -14.67 10.42 10.19
CA MET A 307 -14.80 9.19 9.39
C MET A 307 -13.89 8.05 9.90
N VAL A 308 -12.66 8.35 10.34
CA VAL A 308 -11.75 7.34 10.92
C VAL A 308 -12.25 6.74 12.24
N ARG A 309 -13.25 7.38 12.88
CA ARG A 309 -13.85 6.95 14.15
C ARG A 309 -15.16 6.19 13.98
N LEU A 310 -15.65 6.05 12.75
CA LEU A 310 -16.84 5.27 12.46
C LEU A 310 -16.58 3.79 12.75
N THR A 311 -17.58 3.14 13.33
CA THR A 311 -17.51 1.69 13.55
C THR A 311 -17.56 0.92 12.23
N PRO A 312 -17.08 -0.34 12.18
CA PRO A 312 -17.21 -1.17 10.98
C PRO A 312 -18.65 -1.30 10.46
N ALA A 313 -19.64 -1.32 11.36
CA ALA A 313 -21.04 -1.36 10.98
C ALA A 313 -21.50 -0.08 10.26
N GLN A 314 -21.11 1.09 10.77
CA GLN A 314 -21.40 2.39 10.13
C GLN A 314 -20.68 2.53 8.80
N LEU A 315 -19.39 2.16 8.73
CA LEU A 315 -18.64 2.17 7.49
C LEU A 315 -19.27 1.25 6.42
N ARG A 316 -19.77 0.09 6.82
CA ARG A 316 -20.47 -0.84 5.94
C ARG A 316 -21.76 -0.22 5.38
N GLU A 317 -22.58 0.39 6.23
CA GLU A 317 -23.82 1.07 5.83
C GLU A 317 -23.52 2.16 4.78
N HIS A 318 -22.53 3.00 5.04
CA HIS A 318 -22.12 4.04 4.08
C HIS A 318 -21.58 3.45 2.76
N VAL A 319 -20.80 2.38 2.80
CA VAL A 319 -20.31 1.72 1.58
C VAL A 319 -21.50 1.24 0.73
N GLU A 320 -22.47 0.53 1.33
CA GLU A 320 -23.63 0.02 0.62
C GLU A 320 -24.49 1.15 0.04
N GLU A 321 -24.75 2.20 0.82
CA GLU A 321 -25.51 3.37 0.40
C GLU A 321 -24.85 4.06 -0.81
N GLN A 322 -23.57 4.38 -0.71
CA GLN A 322 -22.86 5.10 -1.76
C GLN A 322 -22.68 4.26 -3.04
N LEU A 323 -22.42 2.97 -2.92
CA LEU A 323 -22.39 2.06 -4.07
C LEU A 323 -23.75 1.97 -4.76
N LEU A 324 -24.86 1.96 -4.00
CA LEU A 324 -26.20 1.94 -4.54
C LEU A 324 -26.52 3.22 -5.33
N GLU A 325 -26.19 4.39 -4.77
CA GLU A 325 -26.33 5.66 -5.46
C GLU A 325 -25.50 5.69 -6.75
N MET A 326 -24.20 5.38 -6.69
CA MET A 326 -23.30 5.35 -7.84
C MET A 326 -23.78 4.37 -8.93
N SER A 327 -24.44 3.28 -8.55
CA SER A 327 -25.03 2.32 -9.49
C SER A 327 -26.24 2.86 -10.23
N SER A 328 -26.83 3.99 -9.80
CA SER A 328 -28.07 4.59 -10.29
C SER A 328 -27.87 5.92 -11.04
N ASP A 329 -26.75 6.62 -10.80
CA ASP A 329 -26.52 8.01 -11.24
C ASP A 329 -26.67 8.24 -12.76
N GLN A 330 -26.34 7.26 -13.62
CA GLN A 330 -26.48 7.43 -15.07
C GLN A 330 -27.91 7.26 -15.61
N ILE A 331 -28.82 6.70 -14.84
CA ILE A 331 -30.21 6.56 -15.29
C ILE A 331 -30.88 7.94 -15.35
N ILE A 332 -30.48 8.85 -14.47
CA ILE A 332 -31.03 10.21 -14.39
C ILE A 332 -30.56 11.07 -15.58
N VAL A 333 -29.28 10.95 -15.98
CA VAL A 333 -28.73 11.72 -17.11
C VAL A 333 -29.36 11.32 -18.44
N LEU A 334 -29.66 10.03 -18.65
CA LEU A 334 -30.35 9.54 -19.87
C LEU A 334 -31.82 9.87 -19.86
N ALA A 335 -32.45 10.00 -18.71
CA ALA A 335 -33.89 10.38 -18.60
C ALA A 335 -34.14 11.90 -18.73
N SER A 336 -33.12 12.72 -18.44
CA SER A 336 -33.19 14.20 -18.53
C SER A 336 -32.72 14.74 -19.90
N GLY A 337 -32.26 13.91 -20.79
CA GLY A 337 -31.76 14.23 -22.14
C GLY A 337 -32.75 14.03 -23.30
N ASN A 338 -34.06 13.91 -23.05
CA ASN A 338 -35.12 13.86 -24.08
C ASN A 338 -35.99 15.10 -24.03
#